data_4fdc2bf6ad742b18b31b388b29f93753
#
_entry.id   4fdc2bf6ad742b18b31b388b29f93753
#
_cell.length_a   1.000
_cell.length_b   1.000
_cell.length_c   1.000
_cell.angle_alpha   90.00
_cell.angle_beta   90.00
_cell.angle_gamma   90.00
#
_symmetry.space_group_name_H-M   'P 1'
#
loop_
_entity.id
_entity.type
_entity.pdbx_description
1 polymer ?
#
loop_
_entity_poly.entity_id
_entity_poly.type
_entity_poly.pdbx_seq_one_letter_code
_entity_poly.pdbx_strand_id
1 'polypeptide(L)'
;YNNLGAEMVVNTRNNGAIHGLDDDAVVETNSIIDAQGARPLAFGPLPPAMNGLTQQVKAFERLTIEAAVHGCRESALLALVANPLVGNVTDAQALLDEVLTINRQWLTQFN
;
A
#
# COMPACT_ATOMS: atom_id res chain seq x y z
N TYR A 1 12.16 -20.73 -18.52
CA TYR A 1 10.79 -20.21 -18.60
C TYR A 1 10.37 -20.13 -20.06
N ASN A 2 9.25 -20.78 -20.42
CA ASN A 2 8.91 -21.02 -21.83
C ASN A 2 8.16 -19.86 -22.52
N ASN A 3 8.09 -18.67 -21.92
CA ASN A 3 7.40 -17.50 -22.49
C ASN A 3 5.96 -17.80 -22.99
N LEU A 4 5.21 -18.62 -22.24
CA LEU A 4 3.90 -19.13 -22.65
C LEU A 4 2.73 -18.18 -22.30
N GLY A 5 2.99 -17.05 -21.64
CA GLY A 5 1.94 -16.14 -21.21
C GLY A 5 1.02 -16.76 -20.15
N ALA A 6 1.59 -17.34 -19.09
CA ALA A 6 0.81 -17.96 -18.03
C ALA A 6 0.00 -16.90 -17.26
N GLU A 7 -1.28 -17.19 -17.02
CA GLU A 7 -2.11 -16.35 -16.14
C GLU A 7 -1.87 -16.73 -14.69
N MET A 8 -1.53 -15.71 -13.86
CA MET A 8 -1.25 -15.88 -12.43
C MET A 8 -1.70 -14.64 -11.64
N VAL A 9 -2.07 -14.82 -10.38
CA VAL A 9 -2.27 -13.72 -9.43
C VAL A 9 -0.90 -13.31 -8.89
N VAL A 10 -0.53 -12.06 -9.06
CA VAL A 10 0.75 -11.51 -8.61
C VAL A 10 0.61 -10.06 -8.15
N ASN A 11 1.55 -9.63 -7.32
CA ASN A 11 1.72 -8.21 -6.99
C ASN A 11 2.43 -7.50 -8.15
N THR A 12 1.80 -6.48 -8.71
CA THR A 12 2.34 -5.70 -9.82
C THR A 12 1.83 -4.26 -9.77
N ARG A 13 2.40 -3.38 -10.58
CA ARG A 13 1.86 -2.03 -10.76
C ARG A 13 0.47 -2.10 -11.37
N ASN A 14 -0.41 -1.20 -10.90
CA ASN A 14 -1.78 -1.09 -11.39
C ASN A 14 -1.85 -0.82 -12.91
N ASN A 15 -1.09 0.14 -13.41
CA ASN A 15 -1.07 0.52 -14.83
C ASN A 15 -2.48 0.63 -15.44
N GLY A 16 -3.45 1.16 -14.69
CA GLY A 16 -4.84 1.32 -15.10
C GLY A 16 -5.71 0.06 -15.00
N ALA A 17 -5.20 -1.06 -14.51
CA ALA A 17 -5.96 -2.32 -14.43
C ALA A 17 -7.19 -2.19 -13.52
N ILE A 18 -7.05 -1.52 -12.38
CA ILE A 18 -8.14 -1.20 -11.45
C ILE A 18 -8.40 0.30 -11.54
N HIS A 19 -9.59 0.67 -12.01
CA HIS A 19 -9.94 2.07 -12.17
C HIS A 19 -10.07 2.78 -10.82
N GLY A 20 -9.56 4.01 -10.74
CA GLY A 20 -9.61 4.84 -9.54
C GLY A 20 -8.44 4.63 -8.58
N LEU A 21 -7.55 3.68 -8.85
CA LEU A 21 -6.25 3.60 -8.21
C LEU A 21 -5.16 4.21 -9.10
N ASP A 22 -4.14 4.80 -8.49
CA ASP A 22 -3.01 5.37 -9.22
C ASP A 22 -2.27 4.29 -10.03
N ASP A 23 -1.71 4.66 -11.17
CA ASP A 23 -1.02 3.72 -12.06
C ASP A 23 0.21 3.08 -11.41
N ASP A 24 0.86 3.77 -10.49
CA ASP A 24 2.03 3.28 -9.76
C ASP A 24 1.67 2.52 -8.46
N ALA A 25 0.40 2.46 -8.09
CA ALA A 25 -0.04 1.65 -6.96
C ALA A 25 0.28 0.18 -7.19
N VAL A 26 0.78 -0.50 -6.17
CA VAL A 26 0.95 -1.95 -6.22
C VAL A 26 -0.38 -2.63 -5.92
N VAL A 27 -0.79 -3.52 -6.79
CA VAL A 27 -2.04 -4.27 -6.68
C VAL A 27 -1.78 -5.76 -6.83
N GLU A 28 -2.56 -6.58 -6.13
CA GLU A 28 -2.59 -8.03 -6.34
C GLU A 28 -3.75 -8.35 -7.29
N THR A 29 -3.41 -8.81 -8.49
CA THR A 29 -4.41 -9.06 -9.54
C THR A 29 -3.95 -10.13 -10.51
N ASN A 30 -4.90 -10.71 -11.26
CA ASN A 30 -4.58 -11.60 -12.37
C ASN A 30 -3.73 -10.86 -13.40
N SER A 31 -2.67 -11.50 -13.82
CA SER A 31 -1.70 -10.95 -14.75
C SER A 31 -1.22 -12.01 -15.72
N ILE A 32 -0.88 -11.62 -16.93
CA ILE A 32 -0.17 -12.48 -17.88
C ILE A 32 1.32 -12.35 -17.60
N ILE A 33 1.97 -13.48 -17.36
CA ILE A 33 3.41 -13.56 -17.06
C ILE A 33 4.13 -14.11 -18.27
N ASP A 34 5.07 -13.34 -18.80
CA ASP A 34 5.93 -13.74 -19.91
C ASP A 34 7.37 -13.22 -19.72
N ALA A 35 8.19 -13.29 -20.77
CA ALA A 35 9.58 -12.82 -20.73
C ALA A 35 9.71 -11.29 -20.50
N GLN A 36 8.64 -10.52 -20.68
CA GLN A 36 8.61 -9.07 -20.43
C GLN A 36 8.19 -8.72 -18.99
N GLY A 37 7.77 -9.71 -18.20
CA GLY A 37 7.32 -9.57 -16.83
C GLY A 37 5.82 -9.77 -16.66
N ALA A 38 5.28 -9.19 -15.59
CA ALA A 38 3.86 -9.25 -15.25
C ALA A 38 3.09 -8.11 -15.92
N ARG A 39 2.04 -8.45 -16.65
CA ARG A 39 1.09 -7.49 -17.23
C ARG A 39 -0.29 -7.71 -16.62
N PRO A 40 -0.79 -6.76 -15.80
CA PRO A 40 -2.09 -6.93 -15.16
C PRO A 40 -3.22 -6.97 -16.18
N LEU A 41 -4.19 -7.83 -15.95
CA LEU A 41 -5.43 -7.85 -16.72
C LEU A 41 -6.35 -6.72 -16.25
N ALA A 42 -7.06 -6.09 -17.18
CA ALA A 42 -8.01 -5.04 -16.87
C ALA A 42 -9.16 -5.60 -16.02
N PHE A 43 -9.30 -5.08 -14.80
CA PHE A 43 -10.38 -5.41 -13.87
C PHE A 43 -11.54 -4.42 -14.00
N GLY A 44 -11.23 -3.15 -14.30
CA GLY A 44 -12.20 -2.06 -14.35
C GLY A 44 -12.46 -1.44 -12.97
N PRO A 45 -13.64 -0.82 -12.76
CA PRO A 45 -13.97 -0.17 -11.50
C PRO A 45 -14.33 -1.20 -10.41
N LEU A 46 -13.83 -0.95 -9.19
CA LEU A 46 -14.25 -1.71 -8.02
C LEU A 46 -15.71 -1.37 -7.63
N PRO A 47 -16.47 -2.36 -7.13
CA PRO A 47 -17.75 -2.07 -6.50
C PRO A 47 -17.60 -1.03 -5.38
N PRO A 48 -18.56 -0.09 -5.20
CA PRO A 48 -18.45 0.99 -4.21
C PRO A 48 -18.13 0.52 -2.79
N ALA A 49 -18.68 -0.61 -2.36
CA ALA A 49 -18.45 -1.18 -1.03
C ALA A 49 -16.99 -1.62 -0.82
N MET A 50 -16.29 -1.99 -1.88
CA MET A 50 -14.87 -2.40 -1.83
C MET A 50 -13.95 -1.22 -2.08
N ASN A 51 -14.35 -0.31 -2.97
CA ASN A 51 -13.50 0.81 -3.40
C ASN A 51 -13.11 1.72 -2.22
N GLY A 52 -14.04 2.04 -1.33
CA GLY A 52 -13.77 2.90 -0.16
C GLY A 52 -12.66 2.33 0.72
N LEU A 53 -12.76 1.04 1.09
CA LEU A 53 -11.74 0.37 1.89
C LEU A 53 -10.39 0.27 1.14
N THR A 54 -10.43 -0.05 -0.15
CA THR A 54 -9.21 -0.15 -0.97
C THR A 54 -8.48 1.19 -1.05
N GLN A 55 -9.20 2.30 -1.25
CA GLN A 55 -8.62 3.65 -1.25
C GLN A 55 -8.01 4.00 0.12
N GLN A 56 -8.68 3.67 1.21
CA GLN A 56 -8.19 3.91 2.56
C GLN A 56 -6.90 3.12 2.84
N VAL A 57 -6.83 1.86 2.45
CA VAL A 57 -5.63 1.03 2.59
C VAL A 57 -4.49 1.57 1.72
N LYS A 58 -4.76 2.00 0.49
CA LYS A 58 -3.73 2.62 -0.38
C LYS A 58 -3.21 3.93 0.18
N ALA A 59 -4.06 4.76 0.79
CA ALA A 59 -3.63 5.96 1.49
C ALA A 59 -2.72 5.62 2.68
N PHE A 60 -3.08 4.63 3.49
CA PHE A 60 -2.24 4.12 4.57
C PHE A 60 -0.87 3.64 4.07
N GLU A 61 -0.83 2.84 3.01
CA GLU A 61 0.41 2.33 2.43
C GLU A 61 1.34 3.47 1.97
N ARG A 62 0.82 4.46 1.23
CA ARG A 62 1.59 5.61 0.74
C ARG A 62 2.14 6.47 1.87
N LEU A 63 1.33 6.78 2.87
CA LEU A 63 1.77 7.53 4.05
C LEU A 63 2.84 6.78 4.85
N THR A 64 2.73 5.44 4.93
CA THR A 64 3.74 4.60 5.58
C THR A 64 5.07 4.64 4.82
N ILE A 65 5.04 4.56 3.49
CA ILE A 65 6.25 4.66 2.65
C ILE A 65 6.90 6.03 2.81
N GLU A 66 6.11 7.11 2.73
CA GLU A 66 6.60 8.48 2.91
C GLU A 66 7.24 8.67 4.29
N ALA A 67 6.57 8.21 5.33
CA ALA A 67 7.10 8.26 6.70
C ALA A 67 8.42 7.49 6.82
N ALA A 68 8.49 6.29 6.25
CA ALA A 68 9.67 5.44 6.32
C ALA A 68 10.87 6.02 5.55
N VAL A 69 10.63 6.62 4.38
CA VAL A 69 11.70 7.21 3.54
C VAL A 69 12.25 8.50 4.13
N HIS A 70 11.39 9.35 4.69
CA HIS A 70 11.75 10.70 5.11
C HIS A 70 11.86 10.91 6.63
N GLY A 71 11.53 9.90 7.43
CA GLY A 71 11.47 10.04 8.89
C GLY A 71 10.35 10.98 9.35
N CYS A 72 9.29 11.13 8.54
CA CYS A 72 8.22 12.09 8.80
C CYS A 72 7.23 11.52 9.83
N ARG A 73 7.29 12.05 11.07
CA ARG A 73 6.42 11.62 12.15
C ARG A 73 4.94 11.93 11.89
N GLU A 74 4.65 13.04 11.23
CA GLU A 74 3.28 13.41 10.88
C GLU A 74 2.68 12.43 9.87
N SER A 75 3.43 12.06 8.82
CA SER A 75 3.00 11.04 7.85
C SER A 75 2.81 9.68 8.53
N ALA A 76 3.67 9.31 9.49
CA ALA A 76 3.51 8.09 10.27
C ALA A 76 2.22 8.10 11.12
N LEU A 77 1.92 9.22 11.77
CA LEU A 77 0.68 9.37 12.53
C LEU A 77 -0.55 9.30 11.63
N LEU A 78 -0.53 10.02 10.50
CA LEU A 78 -1.62 9.99 9.53
C LEU A 78 -1.82 8.59 8.93
N ALA A 79 -0.73 7.85 8.69
CA ALA A 79 -0.81 6.46 8.27
C ALA A 79 -1.57 5.60 9.28
N LEU A 80 -1.23 5.71 10.57
CA LEU A 80 -1.93 4.97 11.62
C LEU A 80 -3.40 5.37 11.74
N VAL A 81 -3.72 6.66 11.63
CA VAL A 81 -5.12 7.15 11.64
C VAL A 81 -5.90 6.64 10.41
N ALA A 82 -5.25 6.56 9.25
CA ALA A 82 -5.86 6.01 8.03
C ALA A 82 -6.04 4.50 8.08
N ASN A 83 -5.30 3.78 8.93
CA ASN A 83 -5.40 2.33 9.04
C ASN A 83 -6.74 1.94 9.69
N PRO A 84 -7.58 1.13 9.01
CA PRO A 84 -8.91 0.76 9.53
C PRO A 84 -8.88 -0.02 10.85
N LEU A 85 -7.75 -0.56 11.27
CA LEU A 85 -7.60 -1.32 12.52
C LEU A 85 -7.25 -0.47 13.74
N VAL A 86 -6.85 0.81 13.55
CA VAL A 86 -6.38 1.65 14.68
C VAL A 86 -7.51 2.42 15.37
N GLY A 87 -8.57 2.76 14.68
CA GLY A 87 -9.83 3.24 15.24
C GLY A 87 -9.89 4.72 15.66
N ASN A 88 -8.84 5.31 16.27
CA ASN A 88 -8.87 6.72 16.69
C ASN A 88 -7.46 7.34 16.80
N VAL A 89 -7.42 8.67 16.88
CA VAL A 89 -6.17 9.46 16.90
C VAL A 89 -5.37 9.25 18.19
N THR A 90 -6.04 9.08 19.34
CA THR A 90 -5.37 8.90 20.63
C THR A 90 -4.58 7.60 20.67
N ASP A 91 -5.20 6.51 20.19
CA ASP A 91 -4.54 5.21 20.10
C ASP A 91 -3.43 5.22 19.04
N ALA A 92 -3.65 5.90 17.91
CA ALA A 92 -2.63 6.08 16.89
C ALA A 92 -1.39 6.79 17.43
N GLN A 93 -1.57 7.84 18.22
CA GLN A 93 -0.46 8.58 18.82
C GLN A 93 0.31 7.72 19.82
N ALA A 94 -0.39 7.03 20.73
CA ALA A 94 0.23 6.14 21.71
C ALA A 94 1.01 5.00 21.05
N LEU A 95 0.42 4.38 20.03
CA LEU A 95 1.04 3.32 19.25
C LEU A 95 2.29 3.81 18.51
N LEU A 96 2.23 5.00 17.89
CA LEU A 96 3.39 5.59 17.22
C LEU A 96 4.55 5.83 18.19
N ASP A 97 4.26 6.41 19.36
CA ASP A 97 5.27 6.68 20.39
C ASP A 97 5.95 5.40 20.87
N GLU A 98 5.17 4.35 21.08
CA GLU A 98 5.69 3.03 21.48
C GLU A 98 6.53 2.40 20.37
N VAL A 99 6.04 2.35 19.14
CA VAL A 99 6.74 1.78 17.97
C VAL A 99 8.09 2.48 17.75
N LEU A 100 8.12 3.82 17.77
CA LEU A 100 9.36 4.58 17.59
C LEU A 100 10.34 4.37 18.75
N THR A 101 9.84 4.25 19.98
CA THR A 101 10.66 4.00 21.16
C THR A 101 11.32 2.63 21.13
N ILE A 102 10.53 1.57 20.89
CA ILE A 102 11.01 0.18 20.89
C ILE A 102 11.97 -0.06 19.72
N ASN A 103 11.70 0.53 18.58
CA ASN A 103 12.44 0.28 17.33
C ASN A 103 13.47 1.37 17.00
N ARG A 104 13.79 2.29 17.92
CA ARG A 104 14.64 3.46 17.66
C ARG A 104 16.00 3.12 17.00
N GLN A 105 16.57 1.97 17.32
CA GLN A 105 17.86 1.55 16.74
C GLN A 105 17.77 1.21 15.25
N TRP A 106 16.56 0.87 14.76
CA TRP A 106 16.29 0.51 13.37
C TRP A 106 15.62 1.62 12.58
N LEU A 107 14.97 2.56 13.29
CA LEU A 107 14.23 3.69 12.74
C LEU A 107 15.00 4.99 12.92
N THR A 108 16.29 4.98 12.52
CA THR A 108 17.20 6.12 12.75
C THR A 108 16.79 7.41 12.04
N GLN A 109 16.00 7.30 10.97
CA GLN A 109 15.47 8.46 10.23
C GLN A 109 14.40 9.26 11.00
N PHE A 110 13.86 8.71 12.11
CA PHE A 110 12.90 9.41 12.97
C PHE A 110 13.53 10.07 14.22
N ASN A 111 14.87 10.03 14.34
CA ASN A 111 15.63 10.60 15.45
C ASN A 111 15.95 12.09 15.25
#